data_f27d7905e96f33697bca040aa5a5d177
#
_entry.id   f27d7905e96f33697bca040aa5a5d177
#
_cell.length_a   1.000
_cell.length_b   1.000
_cell.length_c   1.000
_cell.angle_alpha   90.00
_cell.angle_beta   90.00
_cell.angle_gamma   90.00
#
_symmetry.space_group_name_H-M   'P 1'
#
loop_
_entity.id
_entity.type
_entity.pdbx_description
1 polymer ?
#
loop_
_entity_poly.entity_id
_entity_poly.type
_entity_poly.pdbx_seq_one_letter_code
_entity_poly.pdbx_strand_id
1 'polypeptide(L)'
;MTGKKEFMISEGIDGEIIIGGIRDFDLMHIFECGQCFRFNKEENDGSYTGTAFGRVINVAFEKPCSCDRLNNRRRICTGRRDGCTGGKLIIRNSSCRDVEKIWIPFFDLGRDYGKIKHDLIKNDENLAGAVEFGCGIRILKQDPWETIISFIISQNNNIPRIKKCIESIADNFGKFAGEYNGQKFN
;
A
#
# COMPACT_ATOMS: atom_id res chain seq x y z
N MET A 1 -20.64 12.86 11.61
CA MET A 1 -20.55 13.25 10.19
C MET A 1 -19.09 13.08 9.78
N THR A 2 -18.73 11.97 9.15
CA THR A 2 -17.38 11.71 8.64
C THR A 2 -17.30 12.38 7.28
N GLY A 3 -16.69 13.57 7.23
CA GLY A 3 -16.40 14.23 5.96
C GLY A 3 -15.59 13.29 5.08
N LYS A 4 -16.07 13.00 3.86
CA LYS A 4 -15.31 12.29 2.85
C LYS A 4 -14.04 13.10 2.59
N LYS A 5 -12.90 12.48 2.83
CA LYS A 5 -11.61 13.08 2.48
C LYS A 5 -11.55 13.15 0.95
N GLU A 6 -11.59 14.35 0.40
CA GLU A 6 -11.36 14.56 -1.03
C GLU A 6 -9.87 14.39 -1.32
N PHE A 7 -9.55 13.51 -2.26
CA PHE A 7 -8.19 13.31 -2.75
C PHE A 7 -7.99 14.14 -4.02
N MET A 8 -6.83 14.74 -4.16
CA MET A 8 -6.41 15.32 -5.43
C MET A 8 -5.98 14.19 -6.36
N ILE A 9 -6.84 13.84 -7.31
CA ILE A 9 -6.56 12.83 -8.32
C ILE A 9 -6.25 13.56 -9.63
N SER A 10 -5.15 13.21 -10.28
CA SER A 10 -4.75 13.74 -11.58
C SER A 10 -4.19 12.63 -12.46
N GLU A 11 -4.30 12.79 -13.75
CA GLU A 11 -3.63 11.93 -14.73
C GLU A 11 -2.19 12.43 -14.92
N GLY A 12 -1.25 11.51 -14.86
CA GLY A 12 0.16 11.74 -15.13
C GLY A 12 0.54 11.41 -16.58
N ILE A 13 1.82 11.29 -16.84
CA ILE A 13 2.35 10.87 -18.13
C ILE A 13 2.05 9.38 -18.31
N ASP A 14 1.83 8.94 -19.56
CA ASP A 14 1.62 7.53 -19.93
C ASP A 14 0.41 6.83 -19.24
N GLY A 15 -0.64 7.60 -18.89
CA GLY A 15 -1.86 7.04 -18.29
C GLY A 15 -1.72 6.66 -16.82
N GLU A 16 -0.70 7.15 -16.15
CA GLU A 16 -0.56 7.04 -14.70
C GLU A 16 -1.66 7.83 -13.98
N ILE A 17 -2.14 7.32 -12.87
CA ILE A 17 -3.07 8.06 -12.01
C ILE A 17 -2.34 8.41 -10.71
N ILE A 18 -2.31 9.69 -10.39
CA ILE A 18 -1.60 10.24 -9.25
C ILE A 18 -2.59 10.70 -8.19
N ILE A 19 -2.43 10.19 -6.98
CA ILE A 19 -3.21 10.61 -5.81
C ILE A 19 -2.29 11.41 -4.89
N GLY A 20 -2.53 12.70 -4.78
CA GLY A 20 -1.74 13.61 -3.95
C GLY A 20 -2.20 13.67 -2.49
N GLY A 21 -1.31 14.18 -1.62
CA GLY A 21 -1.62 14.44 -0.21
C GLY A 21 -1.67 13.20 0.68
N ILE A 22 -1.06 12.09 0.27
CA ILE A 22 -1.03 10.84 1.02
C ILE A 22 -0.03 10.94 2.18
N ARG A 23 -0.49 10.66 3.38
CA ARG A 23 0.30 10.63 4.62
C ARG A 23 0.27 9.24 5.23
N ASP A 24 1.25 8.96 6.10
CA ASP A 24 1.31 7.67 6.81
C ASP A 24 1.20 6.48 5.85
N PHE A 25 2.11 6.43 4.89
CA PHE A 25 2.09 5.46 3.81
C PHE A 25 3.51 5.07 3.38
N ASP A 26 3.76 3.78 3.32
CA ASP A 26 5.01 3.22 2.82
C ASP A 26 4.72 1.85 2.20
N LEU A 27 5.05 1.66 0.92
CA LEU A 27 4.74 0.42 0.19
C LEU A 27 5.44 -0.80 0.77
N MET A 28 6.68 -0.65 1.24
CA MET A 28 7.42 -1.75 1.87
C MET A 28 6.72 -2.18 3.17
N HIS A 29 6.33 -1.22 4.02
CA HIS A 29 5.60 -1.52 5.25
C HIS A 29 4.23 -2.14 4.98
N ILE A 30 3.61 -1.85 3.83
CA ILE A 30 2.30 -2.38 3.46
C ILE A 30 2.40 -3.78 2.88
N PHE A 31 3.32 -4.02 1.93
CA PHE A 31 3.37 -5.26 1.18
C PHE A 31 4.34 -6.32 1.74
N GLU A 32 5.28 -5.92 2.61
CA GLU A 32 6.27 -6.84 3.16
C GLU A 32 5.99 -7.22 4.63
N CYS A 33 4.90 -6.71 5.24
CA CYS A 33 4.52 -7.04 6.62
C CYS A 33 3.72 -8.36 6.75
N GLY A 34 3.50 -9.09 5.66
CA GLY A 34 2.81 -10.39 5.69
C GLY A 34 1.28 -10.32 5.67
N GLN A 35 0.67 -9.20 5.31
CA GLN A 35 -0.78 -9.09 5.15
C GLN A 35 -1.27 -9.36 3.71
N CYS A 36 -0.38 -9.24 2.72
CA CYS A 36 -0.70 -9.43 1.30
C CYS A 36 0.47 -10.14 0.61
N PHE A 37 0.17 -11.11 -0.26
CA PHE A 37 1.19 -11.95 -0.88
C PHE A 37 1.21 -11.89 -2.40
N ARG A 38 0.30 -11.14 -3.01
CA ARG A 38 0.18 -11.04 -4.48
C ARG A 38 0.82 -9.79 -5.08
N PHE A 39 1.57 -9.03 -4.29
CA PHE A 39 2.35 -7.90 -4.76
C PHE A 39 3.84 -8.21 -4.65
N ASN A 40 4.58 -7.96 -5.72
CA ASN A 40 6.02 -8.15 -5.79
C ASN A 40 6.72 -6.83 -6.10
N LYS A 41 7.86 -6.60 -5.45
CA LYS A 41 8.67 -5.42 -5.67
C LYS A 41 9.39 -5.51 -7.00
N GLU A 42 9.35 -4.42 -7.77
CA GLU A 42 10.14 -4.25 -8.98
C GLU A 42 11.57 -3.82 -8.62
N GLU A 43 12.57 -4.50 -9.21
CA GLU A 43 13.97 -4.22 -8.92
C GLU A 43 14.44 -2.87 -9.47
N ASN A 44 13.83 -2.40 -10.57
CA ASN A 44 14.30 -1.23 -11.30
C ASN A 44 13.97 0.10 -10.62
N ASP A 45 12.77 0.24 -10.03
CA ASP A 45 12.27 1.52 -9.51
C ASP A 45 11.72 1.43 -8.09
N GLY A 46 11.68 0.22 -7.50
CA GLY A 46 11.14 -0.03 -6.17
C GLY A 46 9.62 0.08 -6.07
N SER A 47 8.91 0.16 -7.20
CA SER A 47 7.46 0.02 -7.27
C SER A 47 7.04 -1.41 -6.95
N TYR A 48 5.74 -1.64 -6.82
CA TYR A 48 5.17 -2.97 -6.58
C TYR A 48 4.13 -3.28 -7.65
N THR A 49 4.28 -4.43 -8.30
CA THR A 49 3.28 -4.96 -9.25
C THR A 49 2.53 -6.11 -8.61
N GLY A 50 1.23 -6.13 -8.78
CA GLY A 50 0.43 -7.23 -8.22
C GLY A 50 -1.02 -7.20 -8.65
N THR A 51 -1.74 -8.19 -8.11
CA THR A 51 -3.14 -8.46 -8.46
C THR A 51 -4.04 -8.35 -7.24
N ALA A 52 -5.16 -7.68 -7.38
CA ALA A 52 -6.26 -7.70 -6.43
C ALA A 52 -7.59 -7.42 -7.17
N PHE A 53 -8.68 -8.02 -6.71
CA PHE A 53 -10.02 -7.85 -7.29
C PHE A 53 -10.09 -8.14 -8.80
N GLY A 54 -9.31 -9.11 -9.29
CA GLY A 54 -9.23 -9.46 -10.70
C GLY A 54 -8.64 -8.35 -11.59
N ARG A 55 -7.75 -7.53 -11.04
CA ARG A 55 -7.04 -6.46 -11.76
C ARG A 55 -5.57 -6.48 -11.43
N VAL A 56 -4.76 -6.14 -12.40
CA VAL A 56 -3.31 -5.98 -12.26
C VAL A 56 -2.98 -4.50 -12.20
N ILE A 57 -2.23 -4.09 -11.20
CA ILE A 57 -1.70 -2.72 -11.11
C ILE A 57 -0.22 -2.73 -10.77
N ASN A 58 0.45 -1.66 -11.14
CA ASN A 58 1.73 -1.28 -10.57
C ASN A 58 1.53 -0.04 -9.72
N VAL A 59 2.16 -0.01 -8.56
CA VAL A 59 2.08 1.11 -7.61
C VAL A 59 3.46 1.59 -7.21
N ALA A 60 3.64 2.92 -7.25
CA ALA A 60 4.82 3.60 -6.74
C ALA A 60 4.41 4.68 -5.72
N PHE A 61 5.30 5.02 -4.82
CA PHE A 61 5.06 6.08 -3.85
C PHE A 61 6.23 7.05 -3.80
N GLU A 62 5.94 8.28 -4.18
CA GLU A 62 6.87 9.40 -4.03
C GLU A 62 6.67 10.05 -2.66
N LYS A 63 7.68 9.95 -1.80
CA LYS A 63 7.66 10.62 -0.49
C LYS A 63 7.65 12.14 -0.68
N PRO A 64 6.99 12.89 0.23
CA PRO A 64 7.04 14.35 0.16
C PRO A 64 8.48 14.83 0.29
N CYS A 65 8.83 15.89 -0.45
CA CYS A 65 10.17 16.45 -0.55
C CYS A 65 10.90 16.56 0.80
N SER A 66 12.05 15.93 0.85
CA SER A 66 13.27 16.26 1.60
C SER A 66 13.20 16.87 3.02
N CYS A 67 12.35 16.38 3.93
CA CYS A 67 12.65 16.53 5.36
C CYS A 67 13.82 15.62 5.80
N ASP A 68 14.24 14.69 4.95
CA ASP A 68 15.18 13.60 5.29
C ASP A 68 16.64 13.85 4.93
N ARG A 69 17.02 15.01 4.35
CA ARG A 69 18.41 15.23 3.88
C ARG A 69 19.33 16.03 4.81
N LEU A 70 18.84 16.53 5.92
CA LEU A 70 19.68 17.28 6.87
C LEU A 70 19.53 16.74 8.29
N ASN A 71 20.45 15.91 8.64
CA ASN A 71 20.68 15.29 9.95
C ASN A 71 20.14 13.86 10.12
N ASN A 72 21.10 12.98 10.27
CA ASN A 72 21.08 11.56 10.64
C ASN A 72 20.38 11.27 12.00
N ARG A 73 19.37 12.04 12.36
CA ARG A 73 18.48 11.80 13.49
C ARG A 73 17.10 11.49 12.94
N ARG A 74 16.71 10.21 13.05
CA ARG A 74 15.37 9.69 12.78
C ARG A 74 14.34 10.61 13.43
N ARG A 75 13.71 11.48 12.65
CA ARG A 75 12.60 12.32 13.13
C ARG A 75 11.32 11.69 12.68
N ILE A 76 10.52 11.28 13.67
CA ILE A 76 9.13 10.90 13.48
C ILE A 76 8.44 12.04 12.73
N CYS A 77 7.91 11.76 11.54
CA CYS A 77 6.97 12.67 10.88
C CYS A 77 5.65 12.65 11.68
N THR A 78 5.57 13.42 12.73
CA THR A 78 4.37 13.52 13.60
C THR A 78 3.21 14.29 12.94
N GLY A 79 3.25 14.50 11.63
CA GLY A 79 2.13 15.06 10.87
C GLY A 79 1.73 16.52 11.18
N ARG A 80 2.42 17.20 12.10
CA ARG A 80 2.06 18.54 12.60
C ARG A 80 3.11 19.59 12.30
N ARG A 81 3.63 19.64 11.08
CA ARG A 81 4.32 20.88 10.63
C ARG A 81 3.59 21.38 9.41
N ASP A 82 3.04 22.56 9.55
CA ASP A 82 2.52 23.41 8.48
C ASP A 82 3.53 23.42 7.33
N GLY A 83 3.16 22.80 6.17
CA GLY A 83 3.98 22.72 4.97
C GLY A 83 4.31 21.32 4.46
N CYS A 84 4.07 20.23 5.17
CA CYS A 84 4.27 18.88 4.63
C CYS A 84 3.04 18.48 3.78
N THR A 85 3.14 18.60 2.46
CA THR A 85 2.03 18.38 1.50
C THR A 85 1.60 16.92 1.36
N GLY A 86 2.20 15.97 2.08
CA GLY A 86 2.00 14.54 1.86
C GLY A 86 2.72 14.03 0.61
N GLY A 87 2.81 12.71 0.46
CA GLY A 87 3.38 12.07 -0.72
C GLY A 87 2.37 11.92 -1.86
N LYS A 88 2.85 11.35 -2.97
CA LYS A 88 2.04 11.01 -4.13
C LYS A 88 2.02 9.49 -4.30
N LEU A 89 0.84 8.90 -4.34
CA LEU A 89 0.66 7.51 -4.75
C LEU A 89 0.39 7.50 -6.24
N ILE A 90 1.23 6.79 -6.98
CA ILE A 90 1.15 6.64 -8.42
C ILE A 90 0.64 5.24 -8.70
N ILE A 91 -0.43 5.14 -9.47
CA ILE A 91 -1.05 3.87 -9.87
C ILE A 91 -1.03 3.78 -11.38
N ARG A 92 -0.39 2.73 -11.91
CA ARG A 92 -0.30 2.41 -13.33
C ARG A 92 -1.18 1.22 -13.65
N ASN A 93 -1.57 1.08 -14.92
CA ASN A 93 -2.45 0.02 -15.41
C ASN A 93 -3.83 0.03 -14.74
N SER A 94 -4.41 1.22 -14.55
CA SER A 94 -5.71 1.40 -13.91
C SER A 94 -6.51 2.52 -14.56
N SER A 95 -7.76 2.69 -14.16
CA SER A 95 -8.63 3.80 -14.55
C SER A 95 -8.95 4.68 -13.34
N CYS A 96 -9.28 5.96 -13.56
CA CYS A 96 -9.75 6.86 -12.50
C CYS A 96 -10.93 6.25 -11.72
N ARG A 97 -11.85 5.58 -12.43
CA ARG A 97 -12.98 4.87 -11.81
C ARG A 97 -12.54 3.75 -10.87
N ASP A 98 -11.56 2.94 -11.26
CA ASP A 98 -11.04 1.84 -10.43
C ASP A 98 -10.24 2.40 -9.25
N VAL A 99 -9.52 3.50 -9.45
CA VAL A 99 -8.83 4.19 -8.36
C VAL A 99 -9.81 4.63 -7.29
N GLU A 100 -10.89 5.28 -7.65
CA GLU A 100 -11.90 5.73 -6.69
C GLU A 100 -12.66 4.59 -6.00
N LYS A 101 -13.04 3.56 -6.77
CA LYS A 101 -13.93 2.50 -6.28
C LYS A 101 -13.20 1.33 -5.63
N ILE A 102 -11.96 1.06 -6.03
CA ILE A 102 -11.20 -0.11 -5.62
C ILE A 102 -9.97 0.31 -4.83
N TRP A 103 -9.08 1.13 -5.41
CA TRP A 103 -7.74 1.33 -4.84
C TRP A 103 -7.71 2.27 -3.64
N ILE A 104 -8.52 3.35 -3.64
CA ILE A 104 -8.68 4.21 -2.45
C ILE A 104 -9.22 3.41 -1.26
N PRO A 105 -10.29 2.59 -1.40
CA PRO A 105 -10.72 1.67 -0.36
C PRO A 105 -9.66 0.62 -0.01
N PHE A 106 -9.04 -0.03 -0.99
CA PHE A 106 -8.05 -1.10 -0.78
C PHE A 106 -6.90 -0.65 0.12
N PHE A 107 -6.32 0.52 -0.16
CA PHE A 107 -5.24 1.12 0.64
C PHE A 107 -5.74 1.83 1.91
N ASP A 108 -7.04 1.80 2.19
CA ASP A 108 -7.69 2.48 3.33
C ASP A 108 -7.28 3.96 3.45
N LEU A 109 -7.20 4.67 2.30
CA LEU A 109 -6.67 6.04 2.23
C LEU A 109 -7.55 7.05 2.99
N GLY A 110 -8.83 6.76 3.14
CA GLY A 110 -9.78 7.62 3.86
C GLY A 110 -9.56 7.70 5.37
N ARG A 111 -8.83 6.74 5.96
CA ARG A 111 -8.62 6.65 7.40
C ARG A 111 -7.42 7.51 7.84
N ASP A 112 -7.56 8.16 8.98
CA ASP A 112 -6.50 8.96 9.61
C ASP A 112 -5.61 8.06 10.48
N TYR A 113 -4.56 7.54 9.89
CA TYR A 113 -3.55 6.72 10.58
C TYR A 113 -2.67 7.54 11.53
N GLY A 114 -2.52 8.84 11.28
CA GLY A 114 -1.81 9.73 12.19
C GLY A 114 -2.52 9.83 13.55
N LYS A 115 -3.86 9.94 13.53
CA LYS A 115 -4.67 9.92 14.75
C LYS A 115 -4.58 8.57 15.47
N ILE A 116 -4.68 7.45 14.73
CA ILE A 116 -4.56 6.11 15.32
C ILE A 116 -3.22 5.95 16.03
N LYS A 117 -2.12 6.32 15.39
CA LYS A 117 -0.77 6.25 15.97
C LYS A 117 -0.63 7.12 17.22
N HIS A 118 -1.19 8.33 17.18
CA HIS A 118 -1.20 9.21 18.35
C HIS A 118 -1.97 8.58 19.52
N ASP A 119 -3.14 8.01 19.26
CA ASP A 119 -3.98 7.40 20.27
C ASP A 119 -3.31 6.13 20.85
N LEU A 120 -2.60 5.33 20.03
CA LEU A 120 -1.83 4.17 20.49
C LEU A 120 -0.73 4.58 21.48
N ILE A 121 0.09 5.57 21.12
CA ILE A 121 1.18 6.04 21.99
C ILE A 121 0.64 6.69 23.26
N LYS A 122 -0.47 7.42 23.17
CA LYS A 122 -1.12 8.04 24.32
C LYS A 122 -1.63 7.01 25.32
N ASN A 123 -2.10 5.85 24.85
CA ASN A 123 -2.63 4.79 25.71
C ASN A 123 -1.51 3.91 26.28
N ASP A 124 -0.41 3.74 25.56
CA ASP A 124 0.76 2.97 25.99
C ASP A 124 2.03 3.52 25.35
N GLU A 125 2.86 4.19 26.13
CA GLU A 125 4.13 4.78 25.68
C GLU A 125 5.14 3.73 25.17
N ASN A 126 5.04 2.47 25.63
CA ASN A 126 5.91 1.39 25.15
C ASN A 126 5.71 1.08 23.66
N LEU A 127 4.55 1.47 23.09
CA LEU A 127 4.26 1.31 21.67
C LEU A 127 4.99 2.34 20.77
N ALA A 128 5.63 3.36 21.35
CA ALA A 128 6.27 4.42 20.57
C ALA A 128 7.28 3.88 19.55
N GLY A 129 8.15 2.96 19.95
CA GLY A 129 9.15 2.33 19.07
C GLY A 129 8.51 1.51 17.94
N ALA A 130 7.44 0.76 18.23
CA ALA A 130 6.72 -0.01 17.23
C ALA A 130 5.97 0.90 16.24
N VAL A 131 5.36 1.97 16.70
CA VAL A 131 4.68 2.98 15.87
C VAL A 131 5.66 3.72 14.98
N GLU A 132 6.86 4.02 15.48
CA GLU A 132 7.93 4.63 14.68
C GLU A 132 8.39 3.67 13.58
N PHE A 133 8.67 2.42 13.92
CA PHE A 133 9.10 1.40 12.96
C PHE A 133 8.06 1.18 11.86
N GLY A 134 6.78 1.03 12.24
CA GLY A 134 5.67 0.78 11.32
C GLY A 134 4.94 2.04 10.83
N CYS A 135 5.61 3.20 10.78
CA CYS A 135 4.97 4.49 10.55
C CYS A 135 4.17 4.60 9.24
N GLY A 136 4.49 3.79 8.25
CA GLY A 136 3.79 3.74 6.94
C GLY A 136 2.84 2.57 6.76
N ILE A 137 2.63 1.74 7.78
CA ILE A 137 1.72 0.59 7.70
C ILE A 137 0.28 1.08 7.53
N ARG A 138 -0.45 0.43 6.61
CA ARG A 138 -1.91 0.52 6.47
C ARG A 138 -2.49 -0.87 6.38
N ILE A 139 -3.69 -1.04 6.91
CA ILE A 139 -4.43 -2.31 6.81
C ILE A 139 -5.15 -2.34 5.48
N LEU A 140 -4.73 -3.21 4.58
CA LEU A 140 -5.35 -3.38 3.28
C LEU A 140 -6.75 -3.99 3.41
N LYS A 141 -7.72 -3.43 2.70
CA LYS A 141 -9.06 -4.01 2.56
C LYS A 141 -9.09 -4.95 1.36
N GLN A 142 -8.60 -6.15 1.59
CA GLN A 142 -8.48 -7.21 0.59
C GLN A 142 -9.81 -7.94 0.39
N ASP A 143 -9.88 -8.74 -0.67
CA ASP A 143 -10.98 -9.69 -0.86
C ASP A 143 -11.02 -10.70 0.30
N PRO A 144 -12.18 -10.90 0.96
CA PRO A 144 -12.27 -11.78 2.13
C PRO A 144 -11.91 -13.23 1.82
N TRP A 145 -12.28 -13.75 0.64
CA TRP A 145 -11.98 -15.13 0.25
C TRP A 145 -10.48 -15.31 0.04
N GLU A 146 -9.85 -14.41 -0.72
CA GLU A 146 -8.40 -14.44 -0.95
C GLU A 146 -7.63 -14.31 0.38
N THR A 147 -8.11 -13.46 1.28
CA THR A 147 -7.50 -13.27 2.61
C THR A 147 -7.56 -14.55 3.44
N ILE A 148 -8.71 -15.24 3.47
CA ILE A 148 -8.87 -16.51 4.23
C ILE A 148 -7.96 -17.59 3.67
N ILE A 149 -7.91 -17.77 2.36
CA ILE A 149 -7.04 -18.78 1.72
C ILE A 149 -5.57 -18.46 1.99
N SER A 150 -5.16 -17.22 1.84
CA SER A 150 -3.80 -16.77 2.13
C SER A 150 -3.42 -17.00 3.60
N PHE A 151 -4.35 -16.74 4.53
CA PHE A 151 -4.18 -16.99 5.94
C PHE A 151 -3.98 -18.49 6.24
N ILE A 152 -4.78 -19.36 5.63
CA ILE A 152 -4.63 -20.83 5.79
C ILE A 152 -3.25 -21.27 5.28
N ILE A 153 -2.83 -20.81 4.10
CA ILE A 153 -1.53 -21.16 3.50
C ILE A 153 -0.37 -20.61 4.36
N SER A 154 -0.57 -19.49 5.04
CA SER A 154 0.45 -18.86 5.85
C SER A 154 0.79 -19.61 7.14
N GLN A 155 -0.07 -20.53 7.58
CA GLN A 155 0.12 -21.26 8.83
C GLN A 155 1.37 -22.15 8.76
N ASN A 156 2.29 -21.94 9.75
CA ASN A 156 3.56 -22.65 9.83
C ASN A 156 4.38 -22.63 8.53
N ASN A 157 4.43 -21.48 7.87
CA ASN A 157 5.03 -21.30 6.55
C ASN A 157 5.87 -20.00 6.51
N ASN A 158 6.72 -19.82 5.47
CA ASN A 158 7.51 -18.61 5.27
C ASN A 158 7.01 -17.83 4.03
N ILE A 159 7.26 -16.53 4.00
CA ILE A 159 6.73 -15.62 2.98
C ILE A 159 7.07 -16.07 1.54
N PRO A 160 8.30 -16.46 1.18
CA PRO A 160 8.60 -16.92 -0.18
C PRO A 160 7.78 -18.14 -0.59
N ARG A 161 7.60 -19.09 0.31
CA ARG A 161 6.80 -20.29 0.03
C ARG A 161 5.31 -20.00 -0.04
N ILE A 162 4.81 -19.10 0.82
CA ILE A 162 3.40 -18.65 0.77
C ILE A 162 3.12 -18.02 -0.59
N LYS A 163 3.95 -17.06 -1.04
CA LYS A 163 3.81 -16.42 -2.36
C LYS A 163 3.76 -17.45 -3.47
N LYS A 164 4.72 -18.39 -3.50
CA LYS A 164 4.77 -19.44 -4.51
C LYS A 164 3.54 -20.35 -4.51
N CYS A 165 3.00 -20.70 -3.34
CA CYS A 165 1.78 -21.50 -3.24
C CYS A 165 0.56 -20.74 -3.79
N ILE A 166 0.40 -19.47 -3.41
CA ILE A 166 -0.70 -18.61 -3.87
C ILE A 166 -0.62 -18.41 -5.40
N GLU A 167 0.56 -18.13 -5.93
CA GLU A 167 0.82 -17.99 -7.37
C GLU A 167 0.45 -19.28 -8.11
N SER A 168 0.90 -20.44 -7.63
CA SER A 168 0.55 -21.73 -8.23
C SER A 168 -0.96 -22.01 -8.22
N ILE A 169 -1.68 -21.62 -7.18
CA ILE A 169 -3.13 -21.72 -7.13
C ILE A 169 -3.78 -20.79 -8.17
N ALA A 170 -3.30 -19.55 -8.25
CA ALA A 170 -3.82 -18.59 -9.21
C ALA A 170 -3.58 -19.05 -10.67
N ASP A 171 -2.41 -19.63 -10.97
CA ASP A 171 -2.07 -20.09 -12.31
C ASP A 171 -2.89 -21.32 -12.74
N ASN A 172 -3.20 -22.22 -11.82
CA ASN A 172 -3.92 -23.45 -12.15
C ASN A 172 -5.45 -23.31 -12.09
N PHE A 173 -5.97 -22.42 -11.26
CA PHE A 173 -7.41 -22.30 -10.97
C PHE A 173 -7.96 -20.88 -11.11
N GLY A 174 -7.08 -19.89 -11.25
CA GLY A 174 -7.48 -18.48 -11.39
C GLY A 174 -8.04 -18.16 -12.77
N LYS A 175 -8.60 -16.96 -12.87
CA LYS A 175 -9.02 -16.38 -14.13
C LYS A 175 -8.00 -15.31 -14.51
N PHE A 176 -7.78 -15.13 -15.79
CA PHE A 176 -6.92 -14.05 -16.29
C PHE A 176 -7.36 -12.69 -15.73
N ALA A 177 -6.48 -12.05 -15.00
CA ALA A 177 -6.72 -10.77 -14.33
C ALA A 177 -6.20 -9.58 -15.16
N GLY A 178 -5.17 -9.79 -15.98
CA GLY A 178 -4.61 -8.75 -16.83
C GLY A 178 -3.14 -8.99 -17.17
N GLU A 179 -2.55 -7.99 -17.80
CA GLU A 179 -1.15 -7.98 -18.21
C GLU A 179 -0.50 -6.64 -17.80
N TYR A 180 0.75 -6.68 -17.40
CA TYR A 180 1.57 -5.50 -17.16
C TYR A 180 3.02 -5.79 -17.56
N ASN A 181 3.64 -4.91 -18.37
CA ASN A 181 5.02 -5.04 -18.89
C ASN A 181 5.31 -6.41 -19.53
N GLY A 182 4.34 -6.98 -20.27
CA GLY A 182 4.48 -8.27 -20.94
C GLY A 182 4.32 -9.50 -20.02
N GLN A 183 4.12 -9.31 -18.72
CA GLN A 183 3.80 -10.38 -17.78
C GLN A 183 2.29 -10.52 -17.61
N LYS A 184 1.80 -11.75 -17.73
CA LYS A 184 0.39 -12.10 -17.52
C LYS A 184 0.15 -12.51 -16.08
N PHE A 185 -1.04 -12.17 -15.57
CA PHE A 185 -1.46 -12.46 -14.20
C PHE A 185 -2.85 -13.11 -14.20
N ASN A 186 -3.04 -14.08 -13.32
CA ASN A 186 -4.29 -14.80 -13.11
C ASN A 186 -4.92 -14.52 -11.75
#